data_df00bd444c165beb91e441d3aafb9df4
#
_entry.id   df00bd444c165beb91e441d3aafb9df4
#
_cell.length_a   1.000
_cell.length_b   1.000
_cell.length_c   1.000
_cell.angle_alpha   90.00
_cell.angle_beta   90.00
_cell.angle_gamma   90.00
#
_symmetry.space_group_name_H-M   'P 1'
#
loop_
_entity.id
_entity.type
_entity.pdbx_description
1 polymer ?
#
loop_
_entity_poly.entity_id
_entity_poly.type
_entity_poly.pdbx_seq_one_letter_code
_entity_poly.pdbx_strand_id
1 'polypeptide(L)'
;MPMVYREMKAKLSSEIIVKQKVGQHPHINVTDNDDMEQWDAVIMGNDELLEKYMSGKPFKMSELEQEENRRFQNGTLFPVYHGSAKNNLGIRQLIEVIASKFYSSTPEGQSELCGQVFKIEYSEKRRRFVYVRIYSGTLHLRDVIRISEKEKIKITEMCVPTNGELYSSDTACSGDIVILPNDVLQLNSILGNGILLPQRKFIENPLPMLQTTIAVKKSEQREILLGALTEISDGDPLLKYYVDTTTHEIILSFWGKCRWKSFVPSLRKNIMWRQK
;
A
#
# COMPACT_ATOMS: atom_id res chain seq x y z
N MET A 1 -6.37 -21.69 -18.73
CA MET A 1 -5.67 -20.40 -18.59
C MET A 1 -6.12 -19.31 -19.57
N PRO A 2 -6.43 -19.56 -20.85
CA PRO A 2 -6.91 -18.51 -21.76
C PRO A 2 -8.15 -17.76 -21.28
N MET A 3 -9.05 -18.44 -20.57
CA MET A 3 -10.31 -17.87 -20.09
C MET A 3 -10.09 -16.82 -18.99
N VAL A 4 -9.25 -17.11 -17.99
CA VAL A 4 -8.93 -16.17 -16.89
C VAL A 4 -8.27 -14.90 -17.43
N TYR A 5 -7.34 -15.05 -18.37
CA TYR A 5 -6.65 -13.91 -18.97
C TYR A 5 -7.62 -13.01 -19.77
N ARG A 6 -8.54 -13.60 -20.55
CA ARG A 6 -9.59 -12.85 -21.25
C ARG A 6 -10.50 -12.10 -20.28
N GLU A 7 -10.88 -12.73 -19.19
CA GLU A 7 -11.66 -12.07 -18.14
C GLU A 7 -10.90 -10.94 -17.47
N MET A 8 -9.60 -11.10 -17.21
CA MET A 8 -8.75 -10.04 -16.67
C MET A 8 -8.69 -8.85 -17.61
N LYS A 9 -8.44 -9.08 -18.92
CA LYS A 9 -8.47 -8.01 -19.93
C LYS A 9 -9.82 -7.30 -19.99
N ALA A 10 -10.91 -8.05 -19.98
CA ALA A 10 -12.24 -7.47 -20.06
C ALA A 10 -12.69 -6.69 -18.81
N LYS A 11 -12.28 -7.15 -17.61
CA LYS A 11 -12.75 -6.60 -16.33
C LYS A 11 -11.81 -5.59 -15.70
N LEU A 12 -10.51 -5.68 -15.96
CA LEU A 12 -9.49 -4.85 -15.31
C LEU A 12 -8.87 -3.83 -16.26
N SER A 13 -8.21 -4.30 -17.33
CA SER A 13 -7.56 -3.43 -18.31
C SER A 13 -7.24 -4.20 -19.59
N SER A 14 -7.42 -3.54 -20.75
CA SER A 14 -6.93 -4.04 -22.06
C SER A 14 -5.40 -4.11 -22.13
N GLU A 15 -4.73 -3.31 -21.30
CA GLU A 15 -3.27 -3.12 -21.26
C GLU A 15 -2.55 -4.18 -20.42
N ILE A 16 -3.10 -5.39 -20.39
CA ILE A 16 -2.49 -6.54 -19.70
C ILE A 16 -1.74 -7.38 -20.71
N ILE A 17 -0.48 -7.73 -20.38
CA ILE A 17 0.37 -8.62 -21.16
C ILE A 17 0.75 -9.87 -20.36
N VAL A 18 0.79 -11.03 -21.00
CA VAL A 18 1.19 -12.29 -20.37
C VAL A 18 2.63 -12.60 -20.70
N LYS A 19 3.50 -12.54 -19.72
CA LYS A 19 4.96 -12.71 -19.89
C LYS A 19 5.40 -14.17 -19.85
N GLN A 20 4.54 -15.10 -19.47
CA GLN A 20 4.91 -16.50 -19.28
C GLN A 20 3.86 -17.45 -19.82
N LYS A 21 4.31 -18.61 -20.27
CA LYS A 21 3.50 -19.76 -20.62
C LYS A 21 3.54 -20.81 -19.51
N VAL A 22 2.42 -21.48 -19.30
CA VAL A 22 2.31 -22.61 -18.37
C VAL A 22 2.22 -23.88 -19.18
N GLY A 23 3.21 -24.75 -19.02
CA GLY A 23 3.21 -26.09 -19.63
C GLY A 23 2.07 -26.96 -19.11
N GLN A 24 1.60 -27.88 -19.97
CA GLN A 24 0.53 -28.82 -19.63
C GLN A 24 1.10 -30.12 -19.04
N HIS A 25 0.23 -30.85 -18.34
CA HIS A 25 0.50 -32.18 -17.78
C HIS A 25 1.28 -33.10 -18.76
N PRO A 26 2.25 -33.94 -18.31
CA PRO A 26 2.51 -34.33 -16.91
C PRO A 26 3.48 -33.41 -16.15
N HIS A 27 4.20 -32.53 -16.81
CA HIS A 27 5.18 -31.64 -16.15
C HIS A 27 4.70 -30.20 -16.22
N ILE A 28 4.08 -29.72 -15.14
CA ILE A 28 3.72 -28.29 -15.02
C ILE A 28 5.01 -27.50 -14.82
N ASN A 29 5.35 -26.70 -15.80
CA ASN A 29 6.46 -25.75 -15.75
C ASN A 29 6.00 -24.35 -16.16
N VAL A 30 6.78 -23.36 -15.82
CA VAL A 30 6.56 -21.97 -16.21
C VAL A 30 7.76 -21.56 -17.06
N THR A 31 7.51 -21.14 -18.29
CA THR A 31 8.52 -20.66 -19.22
C THR A 31 8.15 -19.27 -19.72
N ASP A 32 9.14 -18.56 -20.23
CA ASP A 32 8.89 -17.24 -20.81
C ASP A 32 8.01 -17.36 -22.07
N ASN A 33 7.26 -16.31 -22.31
CA ASN A 33 6.40 -16.24 -23.48
C ASN A 33 7.12 -15.50 -24.60
N ASP A 34 7.60 -16.21 -25.61
CA ASP A 34 8.32 -15.64 -26.76
C ASP A 34 7.41 -15.29 -27.94
N ASP A 35 6.08 -15.46 -27.79
CA ASP A 35 5.14 -15.15 -28.85
C ASP A 35 5.05 -13.64 -29.10
N MET A 36 5.05 -13.24 -30.36
CA MET A 36 4.91 -11.83 -30.73
C MET A 36 3.60 -11.21 -30.25
N GLU A 37 2.54 -11.98 -30.12
CA GLU A 37 1.22 -11.53 -29.62
C GLU A 37 1.30 -10.87 -28.23
N GLN A 38 2.31 -11.23 -27.41
CA GLN A 38 2.50 -10.54 -26.12
C GLN A 38 2.87 -9.06 -26.27
N TRP A 39 3.46 -8.69 -27.42
CA TRP A 39 3.92 -7.34 -27.67
C TRP A 39 2.88 -6.44 -28.34
N ASP A 40 1.72 -7.00 -28.76
CA ASP A 40 0.66 -6.24 -29.42
C ASP A 40 0.22 -5.01 -28.59
N ALA A 41 0.03 -5.20 -27.27
CA ALA A 41 -0.37 -4.10 -26.39
C ALA A 41 0.74 -3.03 -26.27
N VAL A 42 2.01 -3.41 -26.36
CA VAL A 42 3.15 -2.49 -26.34
C VAL A 42 3.21 -1.70 -27.65
N ILE A 43 3.09 -2.40 -28.79
CA ILE A 43 3.13 -1.82 -30.14
C ILE A 43 1.96 -0.86 -30.36
N MET A 44 0.73 -1.28 -30.03
CA MET A 44 -0.47 -0.48 -30.21
C MET A 44 -0.52 0.77 -29.31
N GLY A 45 0.25 0.80 -28.23
CA GLY A 45 0.31 1.94 -27.32
C GLY A 45 1.44 2.94 -27.63
N ASN A 46 2.14 2.78 -28.76
CA ASN A 46 3.21 3.68 -29.18
C ASN A 46 3.15 3.92 -30.70
N ASP A 47 2.90 5.16 -31.09
CA ASP A 47 2.68 5.52 -32.52
C ASP A 47 3.87 5.18 -33.41
N GLU A 48 5.10 5.35 -32.93
CA GLU A 48 6.31 5.04 -33.70
C GLU A 48 6.47 3.52 -33.93
N LEU A 49 6.20 2.72 -32.90
CA LEU A 49 6.24 1.26 -33.01
C LEU A 49 5.10 0.74 -33.91
N LEU A 50 3.93 1.35 -33.80
CA LEU A 50 2.79 1.02 -34.66
C LEU A 50 3.07 1.33 -36.13
N GLU A 51 3.67 2.49 -36.45
CA GLU A 51 4.08 2.85 -37.78
C GLU A 51 5.13 1.87 -38.39
N LYS A 52 6.13 1.49 -37.56
CA LYS A 52 7.09 0.46 -37.96
C LYS A 52 6.40 -0.87 -38.25
N TYR A 53 5.47 -1.28 -37.39
CA TYR A 53 4.68 -2.51 -37.57
C TYR A 53 3.88 -2.50 -38.87
N MET A 54 3.12 -1.44 -39.11
CA MET A 54 2.29 -1.27 -40.32
C MET A 54 3.12 -1.17 -41.62
N SER A 55 4.33 -0.61 -41.55
CA SER A 55 5.23 -0.50 -42.70
C SER A 55 6.11 -1.74 -42.92
N GLY A 56 5.95 -2.79 -42.13
CA GLY A 56 6.76 -4.01 -42.22
C GLY A 56 8.24 -3.83 -41.88
N LYS A 57 8.61 -2.74 -41.20
CA LYS A 57 9.98 -2.51 -40.76
C LYS A 57 10.31 -3.38 -39.55
N PRO A 58 11.54 -3.94 -39.46
CA PRO A 58 11.94 -4.71 -38.30
C PRO A 58 12.10 -3.80 -37.08
N PHE A 59 11.70 -4.30 -35.88
CA PHE A 59 12.04 -3.66 -34.62
C PHE A 59 13.18 -4.40 -33.92
N LYS A 60 13.89 -3.65 -33.10
CA LYS A 60 14.82 -4.23 -32.12
C LYS A 60 14.03 -4.65 -30.88
N MET A 61 14.33 -5.81 -30.32
CA MET A 61 13.72 -6.26 -29.09
C MET A 61 13.88 -5.23 -27.95
N SER A 62 15.04 -4.58 -27.90
CA SER A 62 15.32 -3.51 -26.93
C SER A 62 14.35 -2.32 -27.02
N GLU A 63 13.79 -2.00 -28.19
CA GLU A 63 12.79 -0.93 -28.34
C GLU A 63 11.46 -1.33 -27.68
N LEU A 64 11.06 -2.57 -27.85
CA LEU A 64 9.84 -3.14 -27.21
C LEU A 64 9.99 -3.20 -25.69
N GLU A 65 11.14 -3.68 -25.20
CA GLU A 65 11.44 -3.75 -23.76
C GLU A 65 11.52 -2.37 -23.10
N GLN A 66 12.09 -1.39 -23.76
CA GLN A 66 12.15 -0.01 -23.27
C GLN A 66 10.75 0.59 -23.16
N GLU A 67 9.91 0.42 -24.18
CA GLU A 67 8.54 0.91 -24.15
C GLU A 67 7.68 0.18 -23.10
N GLU A 68 7.83 -1.15 -22.98
CA GLU A 68 7.21 -1.93 -21.91
C GLU A 68 7.58 -1.36 -20.53
N ASN A 69 8.88 -1.13 -20.29
CA ASN A 69 9.35 -0.61 -19.02
C ASN A 69 8.82 0.82 -18.75
N ARG A 70 8.85 1.68 -19.77
CA ARG A 70 8.31 3.04 -19.68
C ARG A 70 6.82 3.02 -19.28
N ARG A 71 6.02 2.19 -19.95
CA ARG A 71 4.57 2.07 -19.67
C ARG A 71 4.28 1.39 -18.35
N PHE A 72 5.11 0.42 -17.95
CA PHE A 72 5.03 -0.20 -16.64
C PHE A 72 5.27 0.83 -15.52
N GLN A 73 6.33 1.63 -15.62
CA GLN A 73 6.65 2.68 -14.65
C GLN A 73 5.55 3.75 -14.56
N ASN A 74 4.93 4.06 -15.69
CA ASN A 74 3.79 5.01 -15.73
C ASN A 74 2.45 4.38 -15.28
N GLY A 75 2.41 3.09 -14.96
CA GLY A 75 1.19 2.40 -14.57
C GLY A 75 0.14 2.27 -15.68
N THR A 76 0.59 2.28 -16.95
CA THR A 76 -0.29 2.15 -18.13
C THR A 76 -0.19 0.79 -18.82
N LEU A 77 0.69 -0.10 -18.36
CA LEU A 77 0.83 -1.47 -18.83
C LEU A 77 1.06 -2.42 -17.66
N PHE A 78 0.39 -3.57 -17.67
CA PHE A 78 0.37 -4.51 -16.55
C PHE A 78 0.84 -5.89 -16.98
N PRO A 79 2.13 -6.24 -16.73
CA PRO A 79 2.65 -7.57 -17.01
C PRO A 79 2.12 -8.60 -16.01
N VAL A 80 1.65 -9.73 -16.51
CA VAL A 80 1.13 -10.85 -15.72
C VAL A 80 2.11 -12.01 -15.77
N TYR A 81 2.46 -12.50 -14.59
CA TYR A 81 3.33 -13.65 -14.39
C TYR A 81 2.54 -14.79 -13.74
N HIS A 82 2.84 -16.02 -14.13
CA HIS A 82 2.21 -17.21 -13.59
C HIS A 82 3.10 -17.84 -12.53
N GLY A 83 2.50 -18.32 -11.46
CA GLY A 83 3.26 -19.01 -10.42
C GLY A 83 2.41 -19.87 -9.51
N SER A 84 3.06 -20.73 -8.76
CA SER A 84 2.46 -21.54 -7.70
C SER A 84 3.41 -21.56 -6.49
N ALA A 85 3.08 -20.80 -5.47
CA ALA A 85 3.87 -20.78 -4.23
C ALA A 85 3.96 -22.17 -3.60
N LYS A 86 2.86 -22.95 -3.61
CA LYS A 86 2.82 -24.31 -3.09
C LYS A 86 3.83 -25.26 -3.78
N ASN A 87 4.01 -25.09 -5.08
CA ASN A 87 4.86 -25.95 -5.91
C ASN A 87 6.20 -25.30 -6.25
N ASN A 88 6.49 -24.14 -5.70
CA ASN A 88 7.70 -23.34 -5.94
C ASN A 88 7.94 -23.02 -7.43
N LEU A 89 6.86 -22.86 -8.21
CA LEU A 89 6.93 -22.55 -9.65
C LEU A 89 6.83 -21.04 -9.87
N GLY A 90 7.66 -20.49 -10.78
CA GLY A 90 7.64 -19.08 -11.17
C GLY A 90 8.16 -18.10 -10.09
N ILE A 91 8.58 -18.58 -8.93
CA ILE A 91 9.03 -17.73 -7.81
C ILE A 91 10.34 -17.01 -8.15
N ARG A 92 11.30 -17.73 -8.75
CA ARG A 92 12.59 -17.16 -9.14
C ARG A 92 12.40 -16.03 -10.16
N GLN A 93 11.61 -16.27 -11.20
CA GLN A 93 11.29 -15.27 -12.23
C GLN A 93 10.62 -14.04 -11.63
N LEU A 94 9.69 -14.24 -10.68
CA LEU A 94 9.04 -13.13 -9.98
C LEU A 94 10.05 -12.28 -9.19
N ILE A 95 10.99 -12.90 -8.49
CA ILE A 95 12.06 -12.20 -7.75
C ILE A 95 12.95 -11.40 -8.72
N GLU A 96 13.35 -11.99 -9.85
CA GLU A 96 14.15 -11.33 -10.87
C GLU A 96 13.42 -10.12 -11.46
N VAL A 97 12.12 -10.25 -11.71
CA VAL A 97 11.28 -9.14 -12.19
C VAL A 97 11.16 -8.02 -11.16
N ILE A 98 10.94 -8.37 -9.90
CA ILE A 98 10.89 -7.38 -8.82
C ILE A 98 12.22 -6.63 -8.75
N ALA A 99 13.34 -7.34 -8.77
CA ALA A 99 14.67 -6.73 -8.71
C ALA A 99 14.99 -5.84 -9.91
N SER A 100 14.51 -6.20 -11.12
CA SER A 100 14.81 -5.46 -12.34
C SER A 100 13.87 -4.29 -12.64
N LYS A 101 12.59 -4.42 -12.29
CA LYS A 101 11.56 -3.44 -12.67
C LYS A 101 11.19 -2.45 -11.55
N PHE A 102 11.38 -2.82 -10.28
CA PHE A 102 11.08 -1.98 -9.12
C PHE A 102 12.36 -1.39 -8.52
N TYR A 103 13.04 -0.58 -9.27
CA TYR A 103 14.14 0.22 -8.71
C TYR A 103 13.62 1.57 -8.24
N SER A 104 14.12 2.01 -7.11
CA SER A 104 13.85 3.36 -6.60
C SER A 104 14.73 4.34 -7.36
N SER A 105 14.15 5.13 -8.25
CA SER A 105 14.78 6.38 -8.63
C SER A 105 14.59 7.33 -7.44
N THR A 106 15.58 7.46 -6.58
CA THR A 106 15.62 8.58 -5.65
C THR A 106 15.71 9.86 -6.49
N PRO A 107 14.77 10.79 -6.36
CA PRO A 107 14.95 12.09 -6.97
C PRO A 107 16.21 12.71 -6.37
N GLU A 108 17.31 12.73 -7.11
CA GLU A 108 18.51 13.47 -6.74
C GLU A 108 18.17 14.95 -6.90
N GLY A 109 18.15 15.69 -5.77
CA GLY A 109 18.00 17.13 -5.79
C GLY A 109 17.47 17.66 -4.46
N GLN A 110 17.75 18.91 -4.19
CA GLN A 110 17.18 19.69 -3.08
C GLN A 110 15.68 19.96 -3.35
N SER A 111 14.87 18.94 -3.24
CA SER A 111 13.43 19.08 -3.31
C SER A 111 12.84 19.35 -1.92
N GLU A 112 11.75 20.10 -1.87
CA GLU A 112 11.01 20.31 -0.64
C GLU A 112 10.57 18.97 -0.02
N LEU A 113 10.52 18.94 1.30
CA LEU A 113 10.05 17.78 2.03
C LEU A 113 8.59 17.48 1.65
N CYS A 114 8.33 16.23 1.30
CA CYS A 114 7.00 15.68 1.19
C CYS A 114 6.97 14.26 1.77
N GLY A 115 6.19 14.07 2.81
CA GLY A 115 5.96 12.77 3.44
C GLY A 115 4.48 12.55 3.71
N GLN A 116 4.08 11.29 3.84
CA GLN A 116 2.70 10.91 4.18
C GLN A 116 2.67 9.82 5.22
N VAL A 117 1.81 10.00 6.21
CA VAL A 117 1.49 8.98 7.21
C VAL A 117 0.67 7.87 6.56
N PHE A 118 1.15 6.65 6.62
CA PHE A 118 0.44 5.49 6.06
C PHE A 118 0.04 4.43 7.08
N LYS A 119 0.61 4.51 8.30
CA LYS A 119 0.33 3.54 9.38
C LYS A 119 0.50 4.19 10.75
N ILE A 120 -0.30 3.77 11.71
CA ILE A 120 -0.19 4.16 13.12
C ILE A 120 -0.21 2.87 13.94
N GLU A 121 0.68 2.77 14.92
CA GLU A 121 0.78 1.65 15.85
C GLU A 121 0.98 2.15 17.27
N TYR A 122 0.55 1.34 18.22
CA TYR A 122 0.79 1.56 19.64
C TYR A 122 1.69 0.46 20.19
N SER A 123 2.71 0.86 20.96
CA SER A 123 3.54 -0.10 21.69
C SER A 123 2.78 -0.75 22.86
N GLU A 124 3.36 -1.77 23.47
CA GLU A 124 2.82 -2.39 24.70
C GLU A 124 2.63 -1.37 25.85
N LYS A 125 3.47 -0.32 25.88
CA LYS A 125 3.37 0.80 26.84
C LYS A 125 2.40 1.90 26.40
N ARG A 126 1.58 1.66 25.37
CA ARG A 126 0.61 2.61 24.79
C ARG A 126 1.25 3.88 24.22
N ARG A 127 2.54 3.86 23.87
CA ARG A 127 3.18 4.94 23.16
C ARG A 127 2.79 4.85 21.70
N ARG A 128 2.30 5.95 21.13
CA ARG A 128 1.83 6.05 19.75
C ARG A 128 3.00 6.27 18.80
N PHE A 129 3.10 5.47 17.76
CA PHE A 129 4.10 5.54 16.70
C PHE A 129 3.43 5.72 15.35
N VAL A 130 3.93 6.68 14.60
CA VAL A 130 3.42 7.07 13.29
C VAL A 130 4.46 6.71 12.24
N TYR A 131 4.07 5.96 11.24
CA TYR A 131 4.92 5.55 10.12
C TYR A 131 4.70 6.49 8.96
N VAL A 132 5.76 7.13 8.52
CA VAL A 132 5.75 8.12 7.44
C VAL A 132 6.61 7.65 6.29
N ARG A 133 6.08 7.66 5.07
CA ARG A 133 6.85 7.48 3.84
C ARG A 133 7.33 8.84 3.36
N ILE A 134 8.63 9.01 3.16
CA ILE A 134 9.21 10.21 2.56
C ILE A 134 9.21 10.03 1.04
N TYR A 135 8.52 10.92 0.33
CA TYR A 135 8.42 10.90 -1.13
C TYR A 135 9.42 11.83 -1.80
N SER A 136 9.76 12.96 -1.16
CA SER A 136 10.77 13.91 -1.63
C SER A 136 11.41 14.66 -0.48
N GLY A 137 12.57 15.25 -0.73
CA GLY A 137 13.33 16.02 0.24
C GLY A 137 13.95 15.16 1.33
N THR A 138 14.42 15.85 2.38
CA THR A 138 15.07 15.23 3.54
C THR A 138 14.41 15.73 4.81
N LEU A 139 14.19 14.82 5.74
CA LEU A 139 13.68 15.09 7.08
C LEU A 139 14.85 15.00 8.07
N HIS A 140 15.00 16.01 8.93
CA HIS A 140 16.04 16.01 9.96
C HIS A 140 15.43 15.96 11.37
N LEU A 141 16.18 15.38 12.27
CA LEU A 141 15.87 15.47 13.69
C LEU A 141 15.86 16.94 14.12
N ARG A 142 14.88 17.33 14.94
CA ARG A 142 14.58 18.69 15.40
C ARG A 142 13.94 19.63 14.38
N ASP A 143 13.69 19.18 13.17
CA ASP A 143 12.93 19.96 12.20
C ASP A 143 11.55 20.33 12.76
N VAL A 144 11.09 21.53 12.36
CA VAL A 144 9.73 22.02 12.62
C VAL A 144 8.95 22.00 11.31
N ILE A 145 8.03 21.05 11.18
CA ILE A 145 7.33 20.76 9.95
C ILE A 145 5.90 21.28 10.04
N ARG A 146 5.42 21.91 8.96
CA ARG A 146 4.03 22.30 8.83
C ARG A 146 3.18 21.08 8.44
N ILE A 147 2.07 20.85 9.17
CA ILE A 147 1.07 19.84 8.86
C ILE A 147 -0.17 20.50 8.24
N SER A 148 -0.51 21.68 8.70
CA SER A 148 -1.63 22.49 8.21
C SER A 148 -1.27 23.99 8.26
N GLU A 149 -2.18 24.87 7.84
CA GLU A 149 -1.96 26.31 7.92
C GLU A 149 -1.68 26.82 9.35
N LYS A 150 -2.25 26.16 10.35
CA LYS A 150 -2.18 26.58 11.75
C LYS A 150 -1.32 25.68 12.63
N GLU A 151 -0.92 24.51 12.14
CA GLU A 151 -0.32 23.46 12.96
C GLU A 151 1.07 23.07 12.47
N LYS A 152 2.02 23.06 13.41
CA LYS A 152 3.40 22.63 13.19
C LYS A 152 3.78 21.58 14.23
N ILE A 153 4.58 20.62 13.83
CA ILE A 153 5.17 19.62 14.74
C ILE A 153 6.68 19.76 14.74
N LYS A 154 7.29 19.44 15.88
CA LYS A 154 8.74 19.32 16.00
C LYS A 154 9.10 17.84 16.05
N ILE A 155 10.06 17.42 15.23
CA ILE A 155 10.57 16.06 15.23
C ILE A 155 11.56 15.89 16.38
N THR A 156 11.15 15.18 17.43
CA THR A 156 11.96 15.00 18.65
C THR A 156 12.71 13.67 18.67
N GLU A 157 12.21 12.69 17.96
CA GLU A 157 12.78 11.34 17.85
C GLU A 157 12.41 10.77 16.49
N MET A 158 13.32 10.05 15.87
CA MET A 158 13.11 9.44 14.56
C MET A 158 13.85 8.11 14.50
N CYS A 159 13.14 7.06 14.05
CA CYS A 159 13.72 5.76 13.78
C CYS A 159 13.48 5.35 12.34
N VAL A 160 14.44 4.64 11.76
CA VAL A 160 14.34 4.06 10.42
C VAL A 160 14.42 2.54 10.55
N PRO A 161 13.45 1.78 10.00
CA PRO A 161 13.49 0.34 10.00
C PRO A 161 14.53 -0.16 8.98
N THR A 162 15.46 -0.97 9.45
CA THR A 162 16.48 -1.58 8.60
C THR A 162 16.63 -3.05 8.99
N ASN A 163 16.49 -3.95 8.03
CA ASN A 163 16.60 -5.42 8.23
C ASN A 163 15.71 -5.97 9.37
N GLY A 164 14.53 -5.37 9.59
CA GLY A 164 13.60 -5.81 10.64
C GLY A 164 13.87 -5.24 12.03
N GLU A 165 14.90 -4.44 12.19
CA GLU A 165 15.22 -3.72 13.43
C GLU A 165 15.00 -2.22 13.26
N LEU A 166 14.83 -1.50 14.38
CA LEU A 166 14.64 -0.06 14.41
C LEU A 166 15.92 0.63 14.86
N TYR A 167 16.44 1.50 14.01
CA TYR A 167 17.64 2.29 14.31
C TYR A 167 17.26 3.76 14.45
N SER A 168 17.78 4.41 15.50
CA SER A 168 17.68 5.86 15.62
C SER A 168 18.47 6.52 14.49
N SER A 169 17.87 7.53 13.85
CA SER A 169 18.49 8.27 12.77
C SER A 169 18.25 9.77 12.95
N ASP A 170 19.26 10.56 12.60
CA ASP A 170 19.18 12.02 12.61
C ASP A 170 18.64 12.56 11.27
N THR A 171 18.65 11.74 10.22
CA THR A 171 18.21 12.13 8.88
C THR A 171 17.45 11.00 8.20
N ALA A 172 16.48 11.35 7.34
CA ALA A 172 15.79 10.42 6.45
C ALA A 172 15.54 11.10 5.11
N CYS A 173 15.78 10.37 4.02
CA CYS A 173 15.72 10.87 2.67
C CYS A 173 14.50 10.35 1.90
N SER A 174 14.29 10.91 0.72
CA SER A 174 13.32 10.38 -0.24
C SER A 174 13.50 8.87 -0.44
N GLY A 175 12.40 8.13 -0.32
CA GLY A 175 12.43 6.67 -0.37
C GLY A 175 12.41 5.99 0.99
N ASP A 176 12.78 6.66 2.08
CA ASP A 176 12.77 6.07 3.41
C ASP A 176 11.38 5.98 4.02
N ILE A 177 11.25 5.05 4.95
CA ILE A 177 10.14 4.99 5.90
C ILE A 177 10.70 5.40 7.25
N VAL A 178 10.06 6.37 7.89
CA VAL A 178 10.43 6.81 9.23
C VAL A 178 9.33 6.52 10.22
N ILE A 179 9.72 6.24 11.45
CA ILE A 179 8.82 6.00 12.57
C ILE A 179 9.04 7.12 13.57
N LEU A 180 7.97 7.88 13.81
CA LEU A 180 7.96 9.03 14.70
C LEU A 180 7.03 8.77 15.88
N PRO A 181 7.46 8.97 17.13
CA PRO A 181 6.52 9.09 18.24
C PRO A 181 5.79 10.42 18.14
N ASN A 182 4.49 10.38 17.87
CA ASN A 182 3.69 11.58 17.69
C ASN A 182 2.20 11.32 17.95
N ASP A 183 1.56 12.19 18.71
CA ASP A 183 0.15 12.06 19.11
C ASP A 183 -0.80 12.91 18.23
N VAL A 184 -0.26 13.81 17.41
CA VAL A 184 -1.03 14.77 16.61
C VAL A 184 -1.29 14.26 15.19
N LEU A 185 -0.28 13.65 14.57
CA LEU A 185 -0.37 13.17 13.19
C LEU A 185 -1.43 12.07 13.06
N GLN A 186 -2.34 12.25 12.10
CA GLN A 186 -3.37 11.28 11.77
C GLN A 186 -2.98 10.45 10.54
N LEU A 187 -3.67 9.35 10.32
CA LEU A 187 -3.52 8.58 9.09
C LEU A 187 -3.81 9.48 7.88
N ASN A 188 -2.97 9.36 6.84
CA ASN A 188 -2.94 10.24 5.65
C ASN A 188 -2.50 11.69 5.90
N SER A 189 -2.11 12.09 7.11
CA SER A 189 -1.48 13.39 7.32
C SER A 189 -0.26 13.56 6.42
N ILE A 190 -0.10 14.78 5.91
CA ILE A 190 1.00 15.14 5.01
C ILE A 190 2.01 15.98 5.78
N LEU A 191 3.28 15.65 5.63
CA LEU A 191 4.41 16.39 6.16
C LEU A 191 5.06 17.19 5.03
N GLY A 192 5.09 18.51 5.16
CA GLY A 192 5.70 19.40 4.15
C GLY A 192 4.78 19.71 2.98
N ASN A 193 5.29 19.68 1.74
CA ASN A 193 4.55 20.11 0.55
C ASN A 193 3.76 18.95 -0.08
N GLY A 194 2.45 18.93 0.15
CA GLY A 194 1.54 17.90 -0.35
C GLY A 194 1.35 17.86 -1.87
N ILE A 195 1.71 18.92 -2.59
CA ILE A 195 1.61 18.97 -4.07
C ILE A 195 2.58 17.97 -4.71
N LEU A 196 3.66 17.62 -4.00
CA LEU A 196 4.67 16.66 -4.45
C LEU A 196 4.27 15.19 -4.21
N LEU A 197 3.10 14.93 -3.61
CA LEU A 197 2.60 13.56 -3.48
C LEU A 197 2.29 12.97 -4.85
N PRO A 198 2.64 11.68 -5.08
CA PRO A 198 2.19 10.98 -6.27
C PRO A 198 0.67 11.04 -6.37
N GLN A 199 0.17 11.53 -7.50
CA GLN A 199 -1.28 11.57 -7.74
C GLN A 199 -1.82 10.13 -7.79
N ARG A 200 -2.30 9.65 -6.67
CA ARG A 200 -3.06 8.41 -6.62
C ARG A 200 -4.54 8.76 -6.71
N LYS A 201 -5.28 8.06 -7.56
CA LYS A 201 -6.74 8.04 -7.44
C LYS A 201 -7.04 7.44 -6.07
N PHE A 202 -7.43 8.27 -5.12
CA PHE A 202 -7.93 7.78 -3.85
C PHE A 202 -9.19 6.97 -4.16
N ILE A 203 -9.08 5.66 -3.97
CA ILE A 203 -10.28 4.83 -3.87
C ILE A 203 -10.88 5.23 -2.53
N GLU A 204 -11.99 5.95 -2.56
CA GLU A 204 -12.74 6.22 -1.34
C GLU A 204 -12.99 4.90 -0.63
N ASN A 205 -12.59 4.83 0.63
CA ASN A 205 -12.85 3.65 1.43
C ASN A 205 -14.38 3.46 1.46
N PRO A 206 -14.88 2.33 0.98
CA PRO A 206 -16.31 2.12 0.96
C PRO A 206 -16.87 2.20 2.39
N LEU A 207 -18.10 2.66 2.55
CA LEU A 207 -18.74 2.76 3.86
C LEU A 207 -18.81 1.37 4.53
N PRO A 208 -18.54 1.28 5.83
CA PRO A 208 -18.62 0.01 6.55
C PRO A 208 -20.05 -0.52 6.53
N MET A 209 -20.21 -1.77 6.06
CA MET A 209 -21.53 -2.38 5.88
C MET A 209 -22.07 -3.10 7.11
N LEU A 210 -21.21 -3.39 8.09
CA LEU A 210 -21.60 -4.12 9.29
C LEU A 210 -21.48 -3.22 10.51
N GLN A 211 -22.52 -3.25 11.35
CA GLN A 211 -22.53 -2.56 12.63
C GLN A 211 -22.85 -3.55 13.74
N THR A 212 -22.28 -3.31 14.91
CA THR A 212 -22.58 -4.06 16.14
C THR A 212 -22.45 -3.15 17.33
N THR A 213 -23.25 -3.43 18.36
CA THR A 213 -23.14 -2.74 19.64
C THR A 213 -22.20 -3.51 20.56
N ILE A 214 -21.32 -2.79 21.24
CA ILE A 214 -20.42 -3.35 22.24
C ILE A 214 -20.78 -2.80 23.61
N ALA A 215 -20.92 -3.70 24.56
CA ALA A 215 -21.15 -3.32 25.96
C ALA A 215 -20.11 -4.00 26.85
N VAL A 216 -19.67 -3.29 27.87
CA VAL A 216 -18.82 -3.84 28.93
C VAL A 216 -19.71 -4.47 30.03
N LYS A 217 -19.19 -5.46 30.72
CA LYS A 217 -19.89 -6.09 31.84
C LYS A 217 -19.92 -5.20 33.08
N LYS A 218 -18.87 -4.40 33.30
CA LYS A 218 -18.69 -3.47 34.39
C LYS A 218 -18.53 -2.06 33.88
N SER A 219 -19.24 -1.10 34.44
CA SER A 219 -19.17 0.32 34.01
C SER A 219 -17.77 0.91 34.07
N GLU A 220 -16.97 0.51 35.06
CA GLU A 220 -15.55 0.94 35.21
C GLU A 220 -14.65 0.58 34.02
N GLN A 221 -15.04 -0.43 33.24
CA GLN A 221 -14.27 -0.86 32.05
C GLN A 221 -14.62 -0.06 30.79
N ARG A 222 -15.58 0.88 30.85
CA ARG A 222 -16.04 1.64 29.71
C ARG A 222 -14.95 2.53 29.15
N GLU A 223 -14.22 3.25 29.97
CA GLU A 223 -13.12 4.11 29.56
C GLU A 223 -11.97 3.32 28.94
N ILE A 224 -11.67 2.16 29.54
CA ILE A 224 -10.63 1.25 29.00
C ILE A 224 -11.05 0.74 27.61
N LEU A 225 -12.33 0.40 27.42
CA LEU A 225 -12.86 -0.01 26.11
C LEU A 225 -12.76 1.12 25.09
N LEU A 226 -13.18 2.34 25.44
CA LEU A 226 -13.09 3.49 24.55
C LEU A 226 -11.64 3.78 24.15
N GLY A 227 -10.69 3.75 25.10
CA GLY A 227 -9.27 3.90 24.82
C GLY A 227 -8.74 2.84 23.85
N ALA A 228 -9.09 1.56 24.06
CA ALA A 228 -8.72 0.48 23.16
C ALA A 228 -9.33 0.63 21.75
N LEU A 229 -10.58 1.09 21.67
CA LEU A 229 -11.23 1.36 20.38
C LEU A 229 -10.57 2.53 19.63
N THR A 230 -10.17 3.57 20.35
CA THR A 230 -9.41 4.69 19.77
C THR A 230 -8.08 4.19 19.18
N GLU A 231 -7.29 3.45 19.94
CA GLU A 231 -6.01 2.92 19.50
C GLU A 231 -6.15 2.07 18.22
N ILE A 232 -7.18 1.22 18.17
CA ILE A 232 -7.41 0.35 17.00
C ILE A 232 -7.94 1.15 15.81
N SER A 233 -8.85 2.10 16.04
CA SER A 233 -9.43 2.94 14.99
C SER A 233 -8.39 3.87 14.35
N ASP A 234 -7.42 4.36 15.12
CA ASP A 234 -6.29 5.14 14.62
C ASP A 234 -5.46 4.35 13.60
N GLY A 235 -5.26 3.06 13.83
CA GLY A 235 -4.48 2.19 12.95
C GLY A 235 -5.28 1.57 11.79
N ASP A 236 -6.61 1.55 11.86
CA ASP A 236 -7.48 0.94 10.86
C ASP A 236 -8.59 1.90 10.39
N PRO A 237 -8.43 2.56 9.22
CA PRO A 237 -9.40 3.53 8.71
C PRO A 237 -10.76 2.92 8.36
N LEU A 238 -10.85 1.58 8.26
CA LEU A 238 -12.08 0.86 7.95
C LEU A 238 -12.84 0.41 9.20
N LEU A 239 -12.26 0.64 10.37
CA LEU A 239 -12.92 0.44 11.65
C LEU A 239 -13.29 1.80 12.24
N LYS A 240 -14.56 2.04 12.42
CA LYS A 240 -15.07 3.27 13.03
C LYS A 240 -15.92 2.93 14.24
N TYR A 241 -15.86 3.75 15.26
CA TYR A 241 -16.77 3.64 16.39
C TYR A 241 -17.34 5.01 16.75
N TYR A 242 -18.51 5.00 17.35
CA TYR A 242 -19.12 6.18 17.93
C TYR A 242 -19.98 5.79 19.13
N VAL A 243 -20.23 6.75 19.99
CA VAL A 243 -21.15 6.59 21.12
C VAL A 243 -22.47 7.24 20.73
N ASP A 244 -23.54 6.46 20.71
CA ASP A 244 -24.89 6.99 20.47
C ASP A 244 -25.26 7.97 21.58
N THR A 245 -25.70 9.16 21.22
CA THR A 245 -26.00 10.25 22.15
C THR A 245 -27.29 10.00 22.97
N THR A 246 -28.20 9.15 22.46
CA THR A 246 -29.48 8.86 23.04
C THR A 246 -29.43 7.62 23.96
N THR A 247 -28.85 6.54 23.43
CA THR A 247 -28.78 5.25 24.12
C THR A 247 -27.49 5.08 24.93
N HIS A 248 -26.50 5.95 24.71
CA HIS A 248 -25.14 5.84 25.26
C HIS A 248 -24.44 4.52 24.94
N GLU A 249 -24.92 3.79 23.94
CA GLU A 249 -24.30 2.56 23.47
C GLU A 249 -23.09 2.86 22.59
N ILE A 250 -22.08 2.00 22.64
CA ILE A 250 -20.91 2.08 21.79
C ILE A 250 -21.20 1.26 20.52
N ILE A 251 -21.32 1.94 19.37
CA ILE A 251 -21.58 1.32 18.09
C ILE A 251 -20.27 1.22 17.32
N LEU A 252 -19.95 0.02 16.87
CA LEU A 252 -18.78 -0.28 16.06
C LEU A 252 -19.20 -0.61 14.64
N SER A 253 -18.57 0.06 13.68
CA SER A 253 -18.79 -0.14 12.25
C SER A 253 -17.53 -0.69 11.60
N PHE A 254 -17.63 -1.77 10.83
CA PHE A 254 -16.48 -2.45 10.21
C PHE A 254 -16.84 -3.16 8.89
N TRP A 255 -15.80 -3.51 8.14
CA TRP A 255 -15.90 -4.24 6.87
C TRP A 255 -15.67 -5.73 7.04
N GLY A 256 -16.72 -6.51 6.80
CA GLY A 256 -16.67 -7.97 6.66
C GLY A 256 -16.41 -8.76 7.94
N LYS A 257 -16.90 -10.00 7.97
CA LYS A 257 -16.79 -10.91 9.13
C LYS A 257 -15.34 -11.29 9.48
N CYS A 258 -14.42 -11.26 8.52
CA CYS A 258 -13.01 -11.59 8.78
C CYS A 258 -12.33 -10.57 9.68
N ARG A 259 -12.61 -9.27 9.50
CA ARG A 259 -12.10 -8.21 10.38
C ARG A 259 -12.61 -8.32 11.81
N TRP A 260 -13.87 -8.69 11.96
CA TRP A 260 -14.42 -8.98 13.29
C TRP A 260 -13.62 -10.07 14.01
N LYS A 261 -13.27 -11.15 13.32
CA LYS A 261 -12.49 -12.26 13.89
C LYS A 261 -11.08 -11.87 14.29
N SER A 262 -10.43 -10.95 13.57
CA SER A 262 -9.10 -10.45 13.93
C SER A 262 -9.13 -9.42 15.05
N PHE A 263 -10.21 -8.65 15.15
CA PHE A 263 -10.41 -7.60 16.13
C PHE A 263 -10.77 -8.13 17.53
N VAL A 264 -11.62 -9.14 17.61
CA VAL A 264 -12.10 -9.75 18.88
C VAL A 264 -10.96 -10.20 19.81
N PRO A 265 -9.89 -10.87 19.35
CA PRO A 265 -8.78 -11.25 20.22
C PRO A 265 -8.03 -10.05 20.81
N SER A 266 -7.87 -8.97 20.06
CA SER A 266 -7.20 -7.75 20.53
C SER A 266 -8.01 -7.05 21.63
N LEU A 267 -9.32 -7.02 21.52
CA LEU A 267 -10.20 -6.53 22.58
C LEU A 267 -10.20 -7.45 23.81
N ARG A 268 -10.18 -8.77 23.61
CA ARG A 268 -10.23 -9.73 24.73
C ARG A 268 -9.01 -9.72 25.61
N LYS A 269 -7.84 -9.37 25.08
CA LYS A 269 -6.61 -9.26 25.88
C LYS A 269 -6.74 -8.24 27.01
N ASN A 270 -7.54 -7.20 26.80
CA ASN A 270 -7.60 -6.05 27.70
C ASN A 270 -8.92 -5.87 28.46
N ILE A 271 -10.02 -6.55 28.04
CA ILE A 271 -11.35 -6.25 28.58
C ILE A 271 -12.28 -7.47 28.53
N MET A 272 -13.04 -7.72 29.61
CA MET A 272 -14.17 -8.65 29.59
C MET A 272 -15.41 -7.94 29.04
N TRP A 273 -15.77 -8.20 27.79
CA TRP A 273 -16.90 -7.62 27.09
C TRP A 273 -17.93 -8.67 26.63
N ARG A 274 -19.14 -8.23 26.32
CA ARG A 274 -20.22 -9.04 25.75
C ARG A 274 -20.74 -8.38 24.47
N GLN A 275 -20.89 -9.18 23.43
CA GLN A 275 -21.60 -8.78 22.21
C GLN A 275 -23.10 -8.86 22.51
N LYS A 276 -23.86 -7.83 22.19
CA LYS A 276 -25.32 -7.83 22.15
C LYS A 276 -25.85 -8.25 20.81
#